data_7fba380f9a03c5835943345ca917c01c
#
_entry.id   7fba380f9a03c5835943345ca917c01c
#
_cell.length_a   1.000
_cell.length_b   1.000
_cell.length_c   1.000
_cell.angle_alpha   90.00
_cell.angle_beta   90.00
_cell.angle_gamma   90.00
#
_symmetry.space_group_name_H-M   'P 1'
#
loop_
_entity.id
_entity.type
_entity.pdbx_description
1 polymer ?
#
loop_
_entity_poly.entity_id
_entity_poly.type
_entity_poly.pdbx_seq_one_letter_code
_entity_poly.pdbx_strand_id
1 'polypeptide(L)'
;MSTYLLAFVVGELEYIESYTSGAHNGRPIPCRIYTAPGKSEKGRFALNVAVQVLEYFADVFGIEYPLPKLDQIAISDFEAGAMENWGLITYREVALLVDEATTSSRAKQHVAYVVSHELAHQWFGNLVTMEWWSELWLNEGFATWVGTLAVDHVYPEYHIWTQFLVDDLQRALALDALRSSHPIQVPVRRSSEISQIFDAISYSKGGSAIRMLSSYIGLESFFKGVRAYLRKHKYANASTEDLWMALSEASGVNVSQFMALWTRTIGYPILTVTEAEGGKQIRVRQNRYLSAGVANKNEDETVWWVPLGIETSASKDNHSTDVLTTREATFDLDVSSTKWYKLNRDTVGIYRVKYPASAVANLARAIANGELSTNDRIGVIADAASLASSGHSNTSDFLTFLRAYSNETEFVAWQEIVLRIDALKSVWATESEETREQLRALCRTLFSPLVQRLTWDAIDANEDSLVSRLRALAIRAAGFAGDSEVISETNRRFQVFFAGDRSVFNTDTLRAAFAVAIRNGGRDEFEKVKSYYLDSANPVDQQLAALSSLGFTTDPAIVDELLEFALTDAVRNQDVHQAI
;
A
#
# COMPACT_ATOMS: atom_id res chain seq x y z
N MET A 1 -25.18 -14.32 14.01
CA MET A 1 -23.73 -14.24 13.70
C MET A 1 -23.39 -15.38 12.75
N SER A 2 -22.64 -15.11 11.71
CA SER A 2 -22.13 -16.15 10.80
C SER A 2 -21.12 -17.05 11.52
N THR A 3 -21.08 -18.35 11.20
CA THR A 3 -20.07 -19.28 11.71
C THR A 3 -18.66 -18.93 11.25
N TYR A 4 -18.52 -18.21 10.16
CA TYR A 4 -17.29 -17.62 9.66
C TYR A 4 -16.56 -16.76 10.71
N LEU A 5 -17.28 -16.05 11.56
CA LEU A 5 -16.74 -15.13 12.57
C LEU A 5 -16.45 -15.80 13.93
N LEU A 6 -16.77 -17.09 14.08
CA LEU A 6 -16.60 -17.78 15.37
C LEU A 6 -15.15 -18.24 15.53
N ALA A 7 -14.52 -17.88 16.64
CA ALA A 7 -13.26 -18.43 17.07
C ALA A 7 -13.28 -18.85 18.53
N PHE A 8 -12.47 -19.84 18.88
CA PHE A 8 -12.13 -20.19 20.24
C PHE A 8 -10.68 -20.67 20.28
N VAL A 9 -9.97 -20.33 21.34
CA VAL A 9 -8.57 -20.67 21.52
C VAL A 9 -8.39 -21.32 22.89
N VAL A 10 -7.63 -22.41 22.93
CA VAL A 10 -7.30 -23.15 24.17
C VAL A 10 -5.79 -23.34 24.22
N GLY A 11 -5.17 -22.97 25.34
CA GLY A 11 -3.74 -23.10 25.54
C GLY A 11 -3.26 -22.41 26.82
N GLU A 12 -1.97 -22.48 27.06
CA GLU A 12 -1.33 -21.67 28.10
C GLU A 12 -1.07 -20.27 27.55
N LEU A 13 -1.81 -19.30 28.08
CA LEU A 13 -1.81 -17.92 27.58
C LEU A 13 -1.60 -16.95 28.73
N GLU A 14 -0.93 -15.84 28.43
CA GLU A 14 -0.92 -14.64 29.25
C GLU A 14 -1.53 -13.47 28.49
N TYR A 15 -1.87 -12.40 29.17
CA TYR A 15 -2.41 -11.22 28.50
C TYR A 15 -2.04 -9.92 29.22
N ILE A 16 -2.09 -8.84 28.47
CA ILE A 16 -2.12 -7.46 28.98
C ILE A 16 -3.49 -6.85 28.71
N GLU A 17 -3.91 -5.90 29.54
CA GLU A 17 -5.22 -5.28 29.47
C GLU A 17 -5.12 -3.75 29.53
N SER A 18 -6.01 -3.07 28.82
CA SER A 18 -6.29 -1.65 28.94
C SER A 18 -7.79 -1.40 28.70
N TYR A 19 -8.25 -0.20 28.88
CA TYR A 19 -9.67 0.15 28.81
C TYR A 19 -9.86 1.37 27.92
N THR A 20 -10.98 1.41 27.19
CA THR A 20 -11.45 2.64 26.57
C THR A 20 -11.86 3.66 27.67
N SER A 21 -11.99 4.93 27.30
CA SER A 21 -12.42 5.99 28.24
C SER A 21 -13.85 5.79 28.78
N GLY A 22 -14.67 5.03 28.04
CA GLY A 22 -16.11 4.86 28.31
C GLY A 22 -16.98 6.00 27.78
N ALA A 23 -16.41 6.97 27.09
CA ALA A 23 -17.13 8.13 26.55
C ALA A 23 -18.28 7.74 25.63
N HIS A 24 -18.07 6.71 24.80
CA HIS A 24 -19.04 6.25 23.80
C HIS A 24 -20.02 5.22 24.34
N ASN A 25 -19.55 4.25 25.12
CA ASN A 25 -20.36 3.12 25.57
C ASN A 25 -21.00 3.32 26.98
N GLY A 26 -20.87 4.52 27.57
CA GLY A 26 -21.31 4.79 28.95
C GLY A 26 -20.52 3.99 30.01
N ARG A 27 -19.59 3.14 29.59
CA ARG A 27 -18.66 2.35 30.41
C ARG A 27 -17.38 2.04 29.65
N PRO A 28 -16.24 1.91 30.34
CA PRO A 28 -15.00 1.45 29.73
C PRO A 28 -15.14 0.03 29.16
N ILE A 29 -14.63 -0.19 27.96
CA ILE A 29 -14.55 -1.51 27.33
C ILE A 29 -13.15 -2.08 27.61
N PRO A 30 -13.04 -3.26 28.26
CA PRO A 30 -11.76 -3.94 28.42
C PRO A 30 -11.27 -4.45 27.06
N CYS A 31 -10.04 -4.07 26.72
CA CYS A 31 -9.30 -4.53 25.55
C CYS A 31 -8.10 -5.36 26.03
N ARG A 32 -7.90 -6.54 25.46
CA ARG A 32 -6.86 -7.47 25.86
C ARG A 32 -6.04 -7.95 24.66
N ILE A 33 -4.74 -8.11 24.88
CA ILE A 33 -3.86 -8.81 23.94
C ILE A 33 -3.35 -10.09 24.62
N TYR A 34 -3.72 -11.23 24.07
CA TYR A 34 -3.27 -12.56 24.51
C TYR A 34 -2.07 -13.02 23.70
N THR A 35 -1.14 -13.68 24.40
CA THR A 35 0.07 -14.25 23.77
C THR A 35 0.44 -15.58 24.44
N ALA A 36 1.36 -16.32 23.82
CA ALA A 36 2.11 -17.35 24.52
C ALA A 36 2.90 -16.74 25.69
N PRO A 37 3.21 -17.52 26.75
CA PRO A 37 3.93 -17.03 27.92
C PRO A 37 5.26 -16.34 27.57
N GLY A 38 5.55 -15.22 28.24
CA GLY A 38 6.80 -14.44 28.08
C GLY A 38 6.77 -13.42 26.93
N LYS A 39 5.62 -13.24 26.23
CA LYS A 39 5.51 -12.31 25.10
C LYS A 39 4.51 -11.17 25.31
N SER A 40 3.74 -11.15 26.40
CA SER A 40 2.59 -10.24 26.55
C SER A 40 2.96 -8.77 26.44
N GLU A 41 4.10 -8.33 26.99
CA GLU A 41 4.52 -6.91 26.89
C GLU A 41 4.80 -6.45 25.45
N LYS A 42 5.12 -7.36 24.52
CA LYS A 42 5.23 -7.04 23.10
C LYS A 42 3.89 -6.67 22.45
N GLY A 43 2.77 -6.96 23.09
CA GLY A 43 1.44 -6.52 22.69
C GLY A 43 1.10 -5.07 23.05
N ARG A 44 1.95 -4.36 23.80
CA ARG A 44 1.65 -3.02 24.35
C ARG A 44 1.32 -1.99 23.28
N PHE A 45 2.10 -1.95 22.21
CA PHE A 45 1.85 -1.04 21.09
C PHE A 45 0.48 -1.31 20.44
N ALA A 46 0.19 -2.57 20.08
CA ALA A 46 -1.09 -2.95 19.48
C ALA A 46 -2.28 -2.68 20.41
N LEU A 47 -2.13 -2.88 21.72
CA LEU A 47 -3.15 -2.56 22.72
C LEU A 47 -3.49 -1.07 22.74
N ASN A 48 -2.47 -0.21 22.68
CA ASN A 48 -2.65 1.24 22.63
C ASN A 48 -3.34 1.69 21.33
N VAL A 49 -2.97 1.09 20.19
CA VAL A 49 -3.66 1.29 18.90
C VAL A 49 -5.13 0.88 19.03
N ALA A 50 -5.40 -0.32 19.54
CA ALA A 50 -6.74 -0.87 19.62
C ALA A 50 -7.70 0.00 20.45
N VAL A 51 -7.25 0.49 21.60
CA VAL A 51 -8.07 1.37 22.46
C VAL A 51 -8.43 2.67 21.75
N GLN A 52 -7.47 3.34 21.12
CA GLN A 52 -7.70 4.60 20.42
C GLN A 52 -8.59 4.43 19.19
N VAL A 53 -8.32 3.40 18.39
CA VAL A 53 -9.06 3.12 17.16
C VAL A 53 -10.50 2.68 17.47
N LEU A 54 -10.72 1.90 18.54
CA LEU A 54 -12.06 1.49 18.94
C LEU A 54 -12.96 2.71 19.30
N GLU A 55 -12.39 3.69 20.02
CA GLU A 55 -13.10 4.94 20.33
C GLU A 55 -13.34 5.78 19.08
N TYR A 56 -12.31 5.94 18.24
CA TYR A 56 -12.44 6.66 16.98
C TYR A 56 -13.54 6.09 16.08
N PHE A 57 -13.62 4.77 15.93
CA PHE A 57 -14.67 4.14 15.13
C PHE A 57 -16.06 4.31 15.73
N ALA A 58 -16.20 4.22 17.06
CA ALA A 58 -17.48 4.49 17.72
C ALA A 58 -17.98 5.91 17.43
N ASP A 59 -17.08 6.89 17.42
CA ASP A 59 -17.40 8.29 17.08
C ASP A 59 -17.74 8.45 15.59
N VAL A 60 -16.86 8.01 14.70
CA VAL A 60 -17.00 8.18 13.25
C VAL A 60 -18.28 7.49 12.73
N PHE A 61 -18.57 6.27 13.19
CA PHE A 61 -19.77 5.54 12.78
C PHE A 61 -21.01 5.96 13.57
N GLY A 62 -20.86 6.62 14.70
CA GLY A 62 -21.96 7.01 15.58
C GLY A 62 -22.75 5.79 16.08
N ILE A 63 -22.08 4.68 16.25
CA ILE A 63 -22.57 3.40 16.80
C ILE A 63 -21.50 2.83 17.71
N GLU A 64 -21.86 2.62 18.97
CA GLU A 64 -21.00 2.05 19.98
C GLU A 64 -20.53 0.64 19.62
N TYR A 65 -19.35 0.25 20.11
CA TYR A 65 -18.89 -1.12 20.00
C TYR A 65 -19.86 -2.07 20.72
N PRO A 66 -20.42 -3.07 20.03
CA PRO A 66 -21.58 -3.79 20.55
C PRO A 66 -21.27 -4.83 21.62
N LEU A 67 -19.99 -5.25 21.76
CA LEU A 67 -19.62 -6.32 22.68
C LEU A 67 -19.10 -5.79 24.03
N PRO A 68 -19.15 -6.61 25.09
CA PRO A 68 -18.73 -6.18 26.44
C PRO A 68 -17.20 -6.11 26.60
N LYS A 69 -16.42 -6.68 25.69
CA LYS A 69 -14.96 -6.74 25.70
C LYS A 69 -14.43 -6.89 24.28
N LEU A 70 -13.16 -6.58 24.10
CA LEU A 70 -12.40 -6.83 22.89
C LEU A 70 -11.15 -7.63 23.24
N ASP A 71 -11.09 -8.89 22.83
CA ASP A 71 -9.90 -9.72 22.94
C ASP A 71 -9.21 -9.84 21.57
N GLN A 72 -7.89 -9.85 21.59
CA GLN A 72 -7.03 -10.04 20.43
C GLN A 72 -5.93 -11.03 20.80
N ILE A 73 -5.53 -11.90 19.89
CA ILE A 73 -4.54 -12.94 20.20
C ILE A 73 -3.51 -13.09 19.11
N ALA A 74 -2.22 -13.14 19.52
CA ALA A 74 -1.10 -13.50 18.67
C ALA A 74 -0.95 -15.02 18.58
N ILE A 75 -1.01 -15.56 17.37
CA ILE A 75 -0.87 -16.99 17.06
C ILE A 75 0.45 -17.20 16.32
N SER A 76 1.26 -18.13 16.80
CA SER A 76 2.60 -18.35 16.28
C SER A 76 2.63 -18.98 14.88
N ASP A 77 1.60 -19.78 14.56
CA ASP A 77 1.47 -20.43 13.24
C ASP A 77 0.07 -20.13 12.71
N PHE A 78 -0.05 -19.11 11.86
CA PHE A 78 -1.28 -18.58 11.34
C PHE A 78 -1.10 -18.17 9.88
N GLU A 79 -1.77 -18.84 8.96
CA GLU A 79 -1.56 -18.68 7.51
C GLU A 79 -1.93 -17.28 7.02
N ALA A 80 -3.07 -16.74 7.46
CA ALA A 80 -3.50 -15.38 7.15
C ALA A 80 -2.66 -14.33 7.93
N GLY A 81 -2.81 -13.05 7.60
CA GLY A 81 -2.26 -11.95 8.40
C GLY A 81 -3.01 -11.79 9.72
N ALA A 82 -4.33 -11.73 9.63
CA ALA A 82 -5.28 -11.69 10.74
C ALA A 82 -6.65 -12.20 10.31
N MET A 83 -7.61 -12.23 11.25
CA MET A 83 -9.00 -12.61 11.03
C MET A 83 -9.88 -11.90 12.06
N GLU A 84 -10.90 -11.24 11.60
CA GLU A 84 -11.82 -10.37 12.32
C GLU A 84 -12.81 -11.09 13.26
N ASN A 85 -12.53 -12.26 13.78
CA ASN A 85 -13.42 -13.03 14.65
C ASN A 85 -14.09 -12.13 15.70
N TRP A 86 -15.39 -12.15 15.81
CA TRP A 86 -16.16 -11.15 16.55
C TRP A 86 -15.88 -11.16 18.05
N GLY A 87 -15.13 -10.18 18.52
CA GLY A 87 -14.73 -10.01 19.93
C GLY A 87 -13.55 -10.89 20.39
N LEU A 88 -12.96 -11.68 19.48
CA LEU A 88 -11.70 -12.41 19.66
C LEU A 88 -10.92 -12.43 18.35
N ILE A 89 -10.33 -11.31 18.00
CA ILE A 89 -9.57 -11.14 16.75
C ILE A 89 -8.28 -11.94 16.83
N THR A 90 -7.97 -12.70 15.77
CA THR A 90 -6.79 -13.56 15.71
C THR A 90 -5.77 -12.98 14.75
N TYR A 91 -4.49 -13.03 15.12
CA TYR A 91 -3.40 -12.42 14.36
C TYR A 91 -2.20 -13.35 14.26
N ARG A 92 -1.47 -13.25 13.16
CA ARG A 92 -0.09 -13.68 13.09
C ARG A 92 0.75 -12.84 14.06
N GLU A 93 1.74 -13.44 14.74
CA GLU A 93 2.56 -12.71 15.73
C GLU A 93 3.14 -11.38 15.19
N VAL A 94 3.69 -11.39 13.95
CA VAL A 94 4.29 -10.19 13.32
C VAL A 94 3.29 -9.11 12.96
N ALA A 95 2.00 -9.40 12.96
CA ALA A 95 0.93 -8.44 12.71
C ALA A 95 0.34 -7.84 14.01
N LEU A 96 0.83 -8.27 15.19
CA LEU A 96 0.32 -7.81 16.49
C LEU A 96 1.43 -7.43 17.48
N LEU A 97 2.58 -8.13 17.46
CA LEU A 97 3.61 -7.98 18.48
C LEU A 97 4.72 -7.04 18.00
N VAL A 98 5.06 -6.08 18.86
CA VAL A 98 6.11 -5.07 18.65
C VAL A 98 7.07 -5.11 19.83
N ASP A 99 8.34 -5.26 19.56
CA ASP A 99 9.42 -5.02 20.51
C ASP A 99 9.96 -3.60 20.23
N GLU A 100 9.80 -2.68 21.19
CA GLU A 100 10.13 -1.26 20.99
C GLU A 100 11.60 -1.03 20.62
N ALA A 101 12.50 -1.91 21.06
CA ALA A 101 13.93 -1.78 20.83
C ALA A 101 14.38 -2.34 19.47
N THR A 102 13.65 -3.33 18.93
CA THR A 102 14.14 -4.15 17.81
C THR A 102 13.23 -4.17 16.59
N THR A 103 11.94 -3.82 16.74
CA THR A 103 10.99 -3.81 15.61
C THR A 103 11.20 -2.58 14.72
N SER A 104 11.30 -2.81 13.42
CA SER A 104 11.45 -1.73 12.43
C SER A 104 10.23 -0.80 12.38
N SER A 105 10.43 0.44 11.95
CA SER A 105 9.34 1.41 11.80
C SER A 105 8.28 0.93 10.80
N ARG A 106 8.68 0.25 9.73
CA ARG A 106 7.76 -0.39 8.79
C ARG A 106 6.86 -1.42 9.47
N ALA A 107 7.44 -2.28 10.31
CA ALA A 107 6.68 -3.32 11.01
C ALA A 107 5.72 -2.71 12.04
N LYS A 108 6.11 -1.65 12.77
CA LYS A 108 5.22 -0.91 13.68
C LYS A 108 4.03 -0.29 12.94
N GLN A 109 4.27 0.36 11.80
CA GLN A 109 3.19 0.91 10.96
C GLN A 109 2.26 -0.19 10.44
N HIS A 110 2.82 -1.34 10.06
CA HIS A 110 2.02 -2.49 9.63
C HIS A 110 1.13 -3.02 10.75
N VAL A 111 1.63 -3.15 11.98
CA VAL A 111 0.81 -3.54 13.14
C VAL A 111 -0.31 -2.53 13.38
N ALA A 112 -0.02 -1.22 13.35
CA ALA A 112 -1.05 -0.19 13.50
C ALA A 112 -2.15 -0.31 12.43
N TYR A 113 -1.76 -0.56 11.18
CA TYR A 113 -2.70 -0.73 10.06
C TYR A 113 -3.54 -2.01 10.21
N VAL A 114 -2.91 -3.16 10.48
CA VAL A 114 -3.65 -4.43 10.58
C VAL A 114 -4.62 -4.40 11.76
N VAL A 115 -4.20 -3.90 12.94
CA VAL A 115 -5.10 -3.74 14.08
C VAL A 115 -6.29 -2.84 13.74
N SER A 116 -6.06 -1.73 13.04
CA SER A 116 -7.12 -0.81 12.63
C SER A 116 -8.07 -1.43 11.59
N HIS A 117 -7.55 -2.24 10.67
CA HIS A 117 -8.32 -2.98 9.67
C HIS A 117 -9.27 -4.00 10.34
N GLU A 118 -8.73 -4.84 11.23
CA GLU A 118 -9.53 -5.85 11.94
C GLU A 118 -10.58 -5.24 12.88
N LEU A 119 -10.27 -4.08 13.46
CA LEU A 119 -11.25 -3.34 14.26
C LEU A 119 -12.37 -2.73 13.41
N ALA A 120 -12.07 -2.28 12.19
CA ALA A 120 -13.09 -1.79 11.27
C ALA A 120 -14.13 -2.86 10.93
N HIS A 121 -13.69 -4.10 10.80
CA HIS A 121 -14.56 -5.25 10.59
C HIS A 121 -15.58 -5.46 11.69
N GLN A 122 -15.33 -5.00 12.93
CA GLN A 122 -16.31 -5.15 14.02
C GLN A 122 -17.64 -4.44 13.69
N TRP A 123 -17.63 -3.46 12.79
CA TRP A 123 -18.82 -2.83 12.22
C TRP A 123 -19.10 -3.35 10.80
N PHE A 124 -18.10 -3.38 9.92
CA PHE A 124 -18.21 -3.83 8.52
C PHE A 124 -17.72 -5.28 8.37
N GLY A 125 -18.65 -6.21 8.38
CA GLY A 125 -18.41 -7.66 8.37
C GLY A 125 -19.08 -8.35 9.55
N ASN A 126 -19.05 -7.72 10.74
CA ASN A 126 -19.55 -8.33 11.99
C ASN A 126 -20.90 -7.76 12.40
N LEU A 127 -21.00 -6.48 12.76
CA LEU A 127 -22.28 -5.86 13.12
C LEU A 127 -23.25 -5.86 11.94
N VAL A 128 -22.76 -5.53 10.75
CA VAL A 128 -23.44 -5.70 9.46
C VAL A 128 -22.63 -6.69 8.65
N THR A 129 -23.21 -7.84 8.35
CA THR A 129 -22.54 -8.93 7.64
C THR A 129 -22.92 -8.90 6.16
N MET A 130 -21.99 -9.17 5.27
CA MET A 130 -22.30 -9.31 3.84
C MET A 130 -23.37 -10.36 3.60
N GLU A 131 -24.23 -10.14 2.60
CA GLU A 131 -25.31 -11.08 2.25
C GLU A 131 -24.75 -12.40 1.71
N TRP A 132 -23.69 -12.32 0.91
CA TRP A 132 -22.99 -13.47 0.33
C TRP A 132 -21.53 -13.15 0.01
N TRP A 133 -20.74 -14.16 -0.24
CA TRP A 133 -19.32 -14.03 -0.58
C TRP A 133 -19.02 -13.15 -1.81
N SER A 134 -19.95 -13.02 -2.73
CA SER A 134 -19.82 -12.07 -3.86
C SER A 134 -19.67 -10.61 -3.42
N GLU A 135 -20.02 -10.31 -2.18
CA GLU A 135 -19.93 -9.00 -1.55
C GLU A 135 -18.70 -8.88 -0.61
N LEU A 136 -17.73 -9.81 -0.67
CA LEU A 136 -16.55 -9.82 0.21
C LEU A 136 -15.82 -8.48 0.24
N TRP A 137 -15.70 -7.84 -0.91
CA TRP A 137 -15.07 -6.52 -1.04
C TRP A 137 -15.73 -5.45 -0.15
N LEU A 138 -17.03 -5.59 0.16
CA LEU A 138 -17.76 -4.67 1.03
C LEU A 138 -17.22 -4.70 2.47
N ASN A 139 -16.69 -5.84 2.91
CA ASN A 139 -15.97 -5.96 4.16
C ASN A 139 -14.52 -5.47 3.97
N GLU A 140 -13.78 -6.09 3.07
CA GLU A 140 -12.34 -5.94 2.94
C GLU A 140 -11.91 -4.57 2.38
N GLY A 141 -12.56 -4.11 1.31
CA GLY A 141 -12.29 -2.79 0.74
C GLY A 141 -12.66 -1.66 1.69
N PHE A 142 -13.77 -1.83 2.44
CA PHE A 142 -14.16 -0.85 3.44
C PHE A 142 -13.19 -0.82 4.62
N ALA A 143 -12.82 -1.99 5.17
CA ALA A 143 -11.85 -2.09 6.26
C ALA A 143 -10.47 -1.57 5.85
N THR A 144 -10.04 -1.80 4.60
CA THR A 144 -8.81 -1.24 4.04
C THR A 144 -8.84 0.30 4.06
N TRP A 145 -9.92 0.89 3.57
CA TRP A 145 -10.03 2.35 3.52
C TRP A 145 -10.16 2.98 4.90
N VAL A 146 -11.08 2.47 5.75
CA VAL A 146 -11.34 3.08 7.05
C VAL A 146 -10.25 2.74 8.07
N GLY A 147 -9.57 1.59 7.94
CA GLY A 147 -8.38 1.25 8.72
C GLY A 147 -7.25 2.24 8.45
N THR A 148 -7.02 2.57 7.16
CA THR A 148 -6.07 3.64 6.78
C THR A 148 -6.47 4.99 7.39
N LEU A 149 -7.76 5.35 7.34
CA LEU A 149 -8.25 6.59 7.94
C LEU A 149 -8.02 6.64 9.46
N ALA A 150 -8.18 5.51 10.16
CA ALA A 150 -7.93 5.43 11.60
C ALA A 150 -6.44 5.59 11.93
N VAL A 151 -5.55 4.97 11.15
CA VAL A 151 -4.10 5.15 11.34
C VAL A 151 -3.70 6.61 11.10
N ASP A 152 -4.23 7.26 10.05
CA ASP A 152 -3.99 8.68 9.78
C ASP A 152 -4.43 9.59 10.94
N HIS A 153 -5.55 9.24 11.58
CA HIS A 153 -6.07 9.97 12.73
C HIS A 153 -5.19 9.80 13.98
N VAL A 154 -4.75 8.57 14.27
CA VAL A 154 -3.99 8.24 15.50
C VAL A 154 -2.51 8.56 15.35
N TYR A 155 -1.93 8.38 14.16
CA TYR A 155 -0.51 8.55 13.82
C TYR A 155 -0.35 9.38 12.53
N PRO A 156 -0.72 10.66 12.53
CA PRO A 156 -0.63 11.50 11.32
C PRO A 156 0.80 11.61 10.77
N GLU A 157 1.82 11.45 11.64
CA GLU A 157 3.23 11.44 11.28
C GLU A 157 3.62 10.25 10.38
N TYR A 158 2.79 9.22 10.28
CA TYR A 158 3.05 8.11 9.36
C TYR A 158 2.76 8.45 7.89
N HIS A 159 2.06 9.55 7.62
CA HIS A 159 1.65 9.93 6.27
C HIS A 159 1.05 8.75 5.48
N ILE A 160 0.20 7.97 6.14
CA ILE A 160 -0.27 6.67 5.65
C ILE A 160 -1.04 6.77 4.33
N TRP A 161 -1.75 7.88 4.08
CA TRP A 161 -2.43 8.11 2.80
C TRP A 161 -1.49 8.27 1.63
N THR A 162 -0.29 8.80 1.84
CA THR A 162 0.75 8.85 0.81
C THR A 162 1.29 7.45 0.53
N GLN A 163 1.51 6.64 1.59
CA GLN A 163 1.92 5.24 1.44
C GLN A 163 0.85 4.39 0.73
N PHE A 164 -0.44 4.63 1.00
CA PHE A 164 -1.57 3.99 0.33
C PHE A 164 -1.50 4.09 -1.20
N LEU A 165 -0.93 5.17 -1.74
CA LEU A 165 -0.79 5.32 -3.19
C LEU A 165 0.07 4.23 -3.80
N VAL A 166 1.15 3.83 -3.14
CA VAL A 166 2.10 2.83 -3.64
C VAL A 166 1.68 1.42 -3.21
N ASP A 167 1.37 1.25 -1.94
CA ASP A 167 1.12 -0.07 -1.35
C ASP A 167 -0.25 -0.64 -1.75
N ASP A 168 -1.25 0.22 -2.00
CA ASP A 168 -2.61 -0.18 -2.39
C ASP A 168 -2.97 0.24 -3.81
N LEU A 169 -3.04 1.56 -4.11
CA LEU A 169 -3.56 2.01 -5.40
C LEU A 169 -2.73 1.49 -6.57
N GLN A 170 -1.39 1.62 -6.54
CA GLN A 170 -0.55 1.16 -7.65
C GLN A 170 -0.56 -0.37 -7.78
N ARG A 171 -0.65 -1.10 -6.66
CA ARG A 171 -0.81 -2.56 -6.64
C ARG A 171 -2.13 -2.99 -7.28
N ALA A 172 -3.23 -2.34 -6.93
CA ALA A 172 -4.54 -2.59 -7.54
C ALA A 172 -4.52 -2.30 -9.05
N LEU A 173 -3.97 -1.15 -9.45
CA LEU A 173 -3.87 -0.76 -10.86
C LEU A 173 -2.99 -1.71 -11.68
N ALA A 174 -1.95 -2.29 -11.08
CA ALA A 174 -1.09 -3.25 -11.77
C ALA A 174 -1.85 -4.55 -12.09
N LEU A 175 -2.60 -5.09 -11.12
CA LEU A 175 -3.38 -6.31 -11.30
C LEU A 175 -4.58 -6.07 -12.23
N ASP A 176 -5.28 -4.97 -12.06
CA ASP A 176 -6.49 -4.67 -12.84
C ASP A 176 -6.20 -4.21 -14.29
N ALA A 177 -4.93 -3.95 -14.62
CA ALA A 177 -4.48 -3.73 -15.99
C ALA A 177 -4.30 -5.02 -16.81
N LEU A 178 -4.47 -6.18 -16.18
CA LEU A 178 -4.37 -7.48 -16.87
C LEU A 178 -5.68 -7.83 -17.58
N ARG A 179 -5.58 -8.54 -18.70
CA ARG A 179 -6.75 -9.11 -19.37
C ARG A 179 -7.46 -10.16 -18.53
N SER A 180 -6.70 -10.85 -17.68
CA SER A 180 -7.18 -11.89 -16.77
C SER A 180 -7.69 -11.37 -15.43
N SER A 181 -7.80 -10.04 -15.24
CA SER A 181 -8.38 -9.46 -14.04
C SER A 181 -9.86 -9.82 -13.89
N HIS A 182 -10.42 -9.55 -12.72
CA HIS A 182 -11.84 -9.74 -12.43
C HIS A 182 -12.45 -8.44 -11.84
N PRO A 183 -13.77 -8.26 -11.88
CA PRO A 183 -14.42 -7.11 -11.23
C PRO A 183 -14.31 -7.21 -9.70
N ILE A 184 -14.50 -6.12 -8.99
CA ILE A 184 -14.56 -6.11 -7.51
C ILE A 184 -15.70 -7.02 -7.03
N GLN A 185 -16.90 -6.93 -7.63
CA GLN A 185 -18.02 -7.82 -7.35
C GLN A 185 -17.93 -9.05 -8.25
N VAL A 186 -17.47 -10.17 -7.70
CA VAL A 186 -17.33 -11.44 -8.41
C VAL A 186 -18.40 -12.42 -7.94
N PRO A 187 -19.22 -13.00 -8.84
CA PRO A 187 -20.16 -14.03 -8.45
C PRO A 187 -19.44 -15.25 -7.88
N VAL A 188 -19.67 -15.55 -6.60
CA VAL A 188 -19.14 -16.74 -5.92
C VAL A 188 -20.26 -17.79 -5.83
N ARG A 189 -20.05 -18.95 -6.44
CA ARG A 189 -21.05 -20.03 -6.53
C ARG A 189 -20.67 -21.24 -5.71
N ARG A 190 -19.38 -21.43 -5.41
CA ARG A 190 -18.83 -22.59 -4.72
C ARG A 190 -17.82 -22.17 -3.67
N SER A 191 -17.70 -22.94 -2.61
CA SER A 191 -16.73 -22.68 -1.53
C SER A 191 -15.27 -22.66 -2.02
N SER A 192 -14.93 -23.46 -3.03
CA SER A 192 -13.58 -23.48 -3.63
C SER A 192 -13.20 -22.20 -4.39
N GLU A 193 -14.16 -21.32 -4.66
CA GLU A 193 -13.92 -20.03 -5.32
C GLU A 193 -13.60 -18.92 -4.32
N ILE A 194 -13.94 -19.12 -3.03
CA ILE A 194 -13.84 -18.08 -1.99
C ILE A 194 -12.40 -17.61 -1.80
N SER A 195 -11.44 -18.53 -1.69
CA SER A 195 -10.03 -18.17 -1.47
C SER A 195 -9.43 -17.35 -2.61
N GLN A 196 -9.98 -17.42 -3.82
CA GLN A 196 -9.46 -16.76 -5.02
C GLN A 196 -9.77 -15.25 -5.05
N ILE A 197 -10.75 -14.80 -4.28
CA ILE A 197 -11.17 -13.40 -4.24
C ILE A 197 -10.56 -12.60 -3.07
N PHE A 198 -9.73 -13.24 -2.24
CA PHE A 198 -8.89 -12.55 -1.24
C PHE A 198 -7.62 -12.02 -1.91
N ASP A 199 -7.75 -10.98 -2.70
CA ASP A 199 -6.67 -10.43 -3.51
C ASP A 199 -6.67 -8.88 -3.55
N ALA A 200 -5.70 -8.30 -4.28
CA ALA A 200 -5.59 -6.85 -4.39
C ALA A 200 -6.79 -6.18 -5.08
N ILE A 201 -7.67 -6.90 -5.77
CA ILE A 201 -8.89 -6.32 -6.34
C ILE A 201 -9.91 -6.10 -5.22
N SER A 202 -10.17 -7.10 -4.38
CA SER A 202 -11.12 -6.97 -3.27
C SER A 202 -10.65 -5.96 -2.23
N TYR A 203 -9.38 -6.00 -1.84
CA TYR A 203 -8.79 -5.13 -0.80
C TYR A 203 -8.42 -3.76 -1.36
N SER A 204 -7.41 -3.71 -2.21
CA SER A 204 -6.74 -2.47 -2.61
C SER A 204 -7.55 -1.69 -3.65
N LYS A 205 -8.12 -2.34 -4.69
CA LYS A 205 -9.03 -1.66 -5.63
C LYS A 205 -10.33 -1.27 -4.91
N GLY A 206 -10.87 -2.16 -4.06
CA GLY A 206 -12.04 -1.87 -3.22
C GLY A 206 -11.84 -0.64 -2.34
N GLY A 207 -10.76 -0.59 -1.57
CA GLY A 207 -10.38 0.56 -0.74
C GLY A 207 -10.14 1.84 -1.54
N SER A 208 -9.48 1.73 -2.70
CA SER A 208 -9.27 2.87 -3.60
C SER A 208 -10.57 3.40 -4.20
N ALA A 209 -11.54 2.51 -4.52
CA ALA A 209 -12.84 2.91 -5.03
C ALA A 209 -13.66 3.67 -3.97
N ILE A 210 -13.59 3.24 -2.71
CA ILE A 210 -14.21 3.95 -1.59
C ILE A 210 -13.51 5.31 -1.36
N ARG A 211 -12.17 5.38 -1.46
CA ARG A 211 -11.41 6.63 -1.38
C ARG A 211 -11.84 7.62 -2.47
N MET A 212 -11.95 7.16 -3.70
CA MET A 212 -12.41 7.97 -4.83
C MET A 212 -13.85 8.45 -4.62
N LEU A 213 -14.76 7.57 -4.19
CA LEU A 213 -16.16 7.93 -3.91
C LEU A 213 -16.25 8.94 -2.77
N SER A 214 -15.59 8.69 -1.63
CA SER A 214 -15.63 9.57 -0.46
C SER A 214 -15.06 10.96 -0.76
N SER A 215 -14.03 11.04 -1.59
CA SER A 215 -13.50 12.32 -2.09
C SER A 215 -14.48 13.03 -3.02
N TYR A 216 -15.19 12.29 -3.87
CA TYR A 216 -16.12 12.85 -4.85
C TYR A 216 -17.39 13.41 -4.20
N ILE A 217 -18.02 12.67 -3.26
CA ILE A 217 -19.26 13.13 -2.59
C ILE A 217 -19.01 13.92 -1.31
N GLY A 218 -17.77 14.03 -0.87
CA GLY A 218 -17.35 14.67 0.39
C GLY A 218 -17.52 13.76 1.61
N LEU A 219 -16.57 13.84 2.55
CA LEU A 219 -16.51 12.98 3.75
C LEU A 219 -17.74 13.13 4.65
N GLU A 220 -18.31 14.33 4.78
CA GLU A 220 -19.50 14.56 5.60
C GLU A 220 -20.70 13.77 5.06
N SER A 221 -20.99 13.89 3.76
CA SER A 221 -22.08 13.14 3.10
C SER A 221 -21.80 11.64 3.15
N PHE A 222 -20.54 11.25 2.95
CA PHE A 222 -20.13 9.86 2.99
C PHE A 222 -20.43 9.24 4.37
N PHE A 223 -19.94 9.83 5.46
CA PHE A 223 -20.19 9.30 6.80
C PHE A 223 -21.65 9.41 7.24
N LYS A 224 -22.40 10.41 6.77
CA LYS A 224 -23.84 10.47 6.98
C LYS A 224 -24.55 9.23 6.40
N GLY A 225 -24.20 8.86 5.16
CA GLY A 225 -24.75 7.67 4.50
C GLY A 225 -24.31 6.36 5.17
N VAL A 226 -23.02 6.25 5.52
CA VAL A 226 -22.45 5.10 6.24
C VAL A 226 -23.19 4.87 7.59
N ARG A 227 -23.38 5.94 8.37
CA ARG A 227 -24.12 5.85 9.64
C ARG A 227 -25.57 5.38 9.45
N ALA A 228 -26.24 5.86 8.39
CA ALA A 228 -27.59 5.43 8.06
C ALA A 228 -27.64 3.93 7.67
N TYR A 229 -26.71 3.49 6.81
CA TYR A 229 -26.56 2.10 6.41
C TYR A 229 -26.32 1.18 7.61
N LEU A 230 -25.33 1.48 8.47
CA LEU A 230 -25.01 0.66 9.64
C LEU A 230 -26.19 0.58 10.63
N ARG A 231 -26.90 1.69 10.89
CA ARG A 231 -28.07 1.70 11.78
C ARG A 231 -29.21 0.85 11.24
N LYS A 232 -29.45 0.90 9.93
CA LYS A 232 -30.51 0.15 9.28
C LYS A 232 -30.27 -1.36 9.28
N HIS A 233 -29.01 -1.76 9.07
CA HIS A 233 -28.65 -3.16 8.85
C HIS A 233 -27.92 -3.82 10.04
N LYS A 234 -27.80 -3.14 11.19
CA LYS A 234 -27.15 -3.74 12.39
C LYS A 234 -27.76 -5.08 12.77
N TYR A 235 -26.92 -6.07 13.04
CA TYR A 235 -27.26 -7.46 13.34
C TYR A 235 -27.96 -8.20 12.20
N ALA A 236 -27.82 -7.73 10.98
CA ALA A 236 -28.41 -8.32 9.79
C ALA A 236 -27.39 -8.42 8.66
N ASN A 237 -27.82 -8.90 7.52
CA ASN A 237 -27.05 -8.95 6.30
C ASN A 237 -27.37 -7.75 5.40
N ALA A 238 -26.42 -7.35 4.59
CA ALA A 238 -26.61 -6.29 3.60
C ALA A 238 -25.81 -6.57 2.33
N SER A 239 -26.26 -5.96 1.25
CA SER A 239 -25.61 -5.96 -0.05
C SER A 239 -24.88 -4.64 -0.33
N THR A 240 -24.05 -4.64 -1.35
CA THR A 240 -23.43 -3.43 -1.90
C THR A 240 -24.48 -2.37 -2.27
N GLU A 241 -25.62 -2.77 -2.83
CA GLU A 241 -26.68 -1.84 -3.25
C GLU A 241 -27.33 -1.12 -2.05
N ASP A 242 -27.45 -1.79 -0.90
CA ASP A 242 -27.94 -1.17 0.33
C ASP A 242 -27.05 -0.01 0.79
N LEU A 243 -25.71 -0.16 0.66
CA LEU A 243 -24.75 0.90 0.94
C LEU A 243 -24.89 2.04 -0.08
N TRP A 244 -24.97 1.72 -1.39
CA TRP A 244 -25.11 2.74 -2.42
C TRP A 244 -26.39 3.55 -2.28
N MET A 245 -27.51 2.94 -1.91
CA MET A 245 -28.76 3.64 -1.63
C MET A 245 -28.59 4.65 -0.49
N ALA A 246 -28.01 4.23 0.64
CA ALA A 246 -27.79 5.12 1.78
C ALA A 246 -26.86 6.29 1.45
N LEU A 247 -25.80 6.05 0.67
CA LEU A 247 -24.87 7.10 0.23
C LEU A 247 -25.51 8.04 -0.80
N SER A 248 -26.37 7.50 -1.67
CA SER A 248 -27.13 8.32 -2.64
C SER A 248 -28.10 9.26 -1.94
N GLU A 249 -28.85 8.77 -0.94
CA GLU A 249 -29.76 9.60 -0.14
C GLU A 249 -29.01 10.69 0.65
N ALA A 250 -27.82 10.38 1.15
CA ALA A 250 -27.03 11.31 1.94
C ALA A 250 -26.36 12.41 1.10
N SER A 251 -25.92 12.09 -0.13
CA SER A 251 -25.13 12.97 -0.99
C SER A 251 -25.94 13.67 -2.09
N GLY A 252 -27.11 13.13 -2.46
CA GLY A 252 -27.86 13.58 -3.64
C GLY A 252 -27.27 13.15 -4.98
N VAL A 253 -26.19 12.35 -4.97
CA VAL A 253 -25.55 11.77 -6.17
C VAL A 253 -26.09 10.37 -6.41
N ASN A 254 -26.29 9.96 -7.66
CA ASN A 254 -26.63 8.57 -7.98
C ASN A 254 -25.39 7.67 -7.84
N VAL A 255 -25.08 7.29 -6.58
CA VAL A 255 -23.90 6.50 -6.24
C VAL A 255 -23.98 5.10 -6.84
N SER A 256 -25.17 4.49 -6.92
CA SER A 256 -25.35 3.17 -7.54
C SER A 256 -24.90 3.18 -9.00
N GLN A 257 -25.31 4.18 -9.78
CA GLN A 257 -24.89 4.29 -11.18
C GLN A 257 -23.40 4.58 -11.32
N PHE A 258 -22.87 5.47 -10.51
CA PHE A 258 -21.44 5.80 -10.49
C PHE A 258 -20.59 4.59 -10.16
N MET A 259 -20.88 3.91 -9.04
CA MET A 259 -20.06 2.84 -8.51
C MET A 259 -20.21 1.51 -9.27
N ALA A 260 -21.34 1.24 -9.90
CA ALA A 260 -21.51 0.04 -10.73
C ALA A 260 -20.44 -0.07 -11.82
N LEU A 261 -20.00 1.06 -12.39
CA LEU A 261 -18.93 1.11 -13.40
C LEU A 261 -17.56 0.72 -12.84
N TRP A 262 -17.34 0.87 -11.55
CA TRP A 262 -16.07 0.56 -10.88
C TRP A 262 -16.07 -0.82 -10.22
N THR A 263 -17.21 -1.26 -9.72
CA THR A 263 -17.30 -2.52 -8.96
C THR A 263 -17.70 -3.72 -9.80
N ARG A 264 -18.45 -3.52 -10.90
CA ARG A 264 -18.97 -4.63 -11.74
C ARG A 264 -18.23 -4.81 -13.06
N THR A 265 -17.24 -3.95 -13.36
CA THR A 265 -16.46 -4.03 -14.60
C THR A 265 -14.98 -4.25 -14.31
N ILE A 266 -14.31 -4.98 -15.21
CA ILE A 266 -12.88 -5.23 -15.17
C ILE A 266 -12.13 -4.01 -15.71
N GLY A 267 -11.02 -3.66 -15.08
CA GLY A 267 -10.13 -2.62 -15.59
C GLY A 267 -10.52 -1.22 -15.16
N TYR A 268 -9.82 -0.28 -15.73
CA TYR A 268 -9.94 1.15 -15.47
C TYR A 268 -9.49 1.95 -16.70
N PRO A 269 -9.82 3.25 -16.80
CA PRO A 269 -9.51 4.03 -17.99
C PRO A 269 -8.08 4.61 -17.98
N ILE A 270 -7.53 4.76 -19.18
CA ILE A 270 -6.51 5.74 -19.52
C ILE A 270 -7.19 6.97 -20.10
N LEU A 271 -6.88 8.14 -19.57
CA LEU A 271 -7.35 9.44 -20.08
C LEU A 271 -6.27 10.03 -20.97
N THR A 272 -6.57 10.18 -22.25
CA THR A 272 -5.70 10.90 -23.19
C THR A 272 -6.13 12.36 -23.25
N VAL A 273 -5.23 13.26 -22.89
CA VAL A 273 -5.45 14.71 -22.91
C VAL A 273 -4.84 15.30 -24.17
N THR A 274 -5.59 16.15 -24.86
CA THR A 274 -5.11 16.99 -25.96
C THR A 274 -5.49 18.44 -25.71
N GLU A 275 -4.55 19.34 -25.97
CA GLU A 275 -4.80 20.78 -25.87
C GLU A 275 -5.50 21.27 -27.14
N ALA A 276 -6.61 21.97 -27.00
CA ALA A 276 -7.36 22.52 -28.14
C ALA A 276 -6.62 23.70 -28.76
N GLU A 277 -6.91 23.96 -30.02
CA GLU A 277 -6.35 25.09 -30.74
C GLU A 277 -6.69 26.43 -30.03
N GLY A 278 -5.67 27.25 -29.80
CA GLY A 278 -5.83 28.51 -29.03
C GLY A 278 -5.61 28.37 -27.52
N GLY A 279 -5.38 27.14 -26.98
CA GLY A 279 -4.97 26.92 -25.59
C GLY A 279 -5.99 27.31 -24.53
N LYS A 280 -7.28 27.37 -24.85
CA LYS A 280 -8.38 27.73 -23.92
C LYS A 280 -9.18 26.53 -23.42
N GLN A 281 -8.93 25.37 -23.95
CA GLN A 281 -9.64 24.14 -23.64
C GLN A 281 -8.72 22.94 -23.72
N ILE A 282 -9.04 21.92 -22.95
CA ILE A 282 -8.49 20.57 -23.10
C ILE A 282 -9.61 19.62 -23.52
N ARG A 283 -9.26 18.67 -24.38
CA ARG A 283 -10.11 17.54 -24.74
C ARG A 283 -9.59 16.31 -24.02
N VAL A 284 -10.46 15.60 -23.33
CA VAL A 284 -10.14 14.39 -22.58
C VAL A 284 -10.93 13.23 -23.16
N ARG A 285 -10.21 12.16 -23.55
CA ARG A 285 -10.78 10.92 -24.08
C ARG A 285 -10.40 9.77 -23.20
N GLN A 286 -11.36 8.91 -22.84
CA GLN A 286 -11.12 7.69 -22.08
C GLN A 286 -11.12 6.45 -22.98
N ASN A 287 -10.19 5.53 -22.70
CA ASN A 287 -10.13 4.18 -23.23
C ASN A 287 -9.75 3.23 -22.09
N ARG A 288 -10.03 1.93 -22.20
CA ARG A 288 -9.54 0.96 -21.21
C ARG A 288 -8.02 0.90 -21.25
N TYR A 289 -7.37 1.02 -20.08
CA TYR A 289 -5.93 0.79 -19.94
C TYR A 289 -5.63 -0.71 -19.83
N LEU A 290 -4.58 -1.16 -20.51
CA LEU A 290 -4.00 -2.49 -20.38
C LEU A 290 -2.49 -2.38 -20.22
N SER A 291 -1.90 -3.22 -19.37
CA SER A 291 -0.45 -3.29 -19.20
C SER A 291 0.30 -3.83 -20.41
N ALA A 292 -0.41 -4.56 -21.31
CA ALA A 292 0.14 -5.16 -22.52
C ALA A 292 -0.62 -4.68 -23.75
N GLY A 293 -0.15 -3.56 -24.31
CA GLY A 293 -0.66 -2.97 -25.55
C GLY A 293 -2.00 -2.24 -25.40
N VAL A 294 -2.68 -2.02 -26.50
CA VAL A 294 -3.94 -1.26 -26.59
C VAL A 294 -5.13 -2.23 -26.55
N ALA A 295 -6.17 -1.84 -25.82
CA ALA A 295 -7.43 -2.57 -25.79
C ALA A 295 -8.09 -2.59 -27.19
N ASN A 296 -8.56 -3.78 -27.61
CA ASN A 296 -9.36 -3.87 -28.83
C ASN A 296 -10.79 -3.36 -28.60
N LYS A 297 -11.59 -3.26 -29.66
CA LYS A 297 -12.92 -2.68 -29.59
C LYS A 297 -13.84 -3.37 -28.57
N ASN A 298 -13.75 -4.69 -28.44
CA ASN A 298 -14.59 -5.46 -27.51
C ASN A 298 -14.09 -5.35 -26.05
N GLU A 299 -12.81 -5.05 -25.87
CA GLU A 299 -12.21 -4.82 -24.56
C GLU A 299 -12.43 -3.39 -24.05
N ASP A 300 -12.82 -2.43 -24.92
CA ASP A 300 -12.95 -0.99 -24.65
C ASP A 300 -14.40 -0.49 -24.75
N GLU A 301 -15.37 -1.32 -24.42
CA GLU A 301 -16.79 -0.93 -24.47
C GLU A 301 -17.21 -0.04 -23.29
N THR A 302 -16.61 -0.25 -22.13
CA THR A 302 -16.95 0.48 -20.92
C THR A 302 -16.63 1.97 -21.06
N VAL A 303 -17.59 2.81 -20.64
CA VAL A 303 -17.41 4.24 -20.46
C VAL A 303 -17.60 4.55 -18.98
N TRP A 304 -16.49 4.84 -18.30
CA TRP A 304 -16.51 5.14 -16.88
C TRP A 304 -17.04 6.55 -16.60
N TRP A 305 -17.64 6.71 -15.45
CA TRP A 305 -17.88 8.03 -14.87
C TRP A 305 -16.63 8.39 -14.05
N VAL A 306 -15.84 9.34 -14.56
CA VAL A 306 -14.52 9.67 -14.01
C VAL A 306 -14.50 11.07 -13.42
N PRO A 307 -14.38 11.23 -12.10
CA PRO A 307 -14.05 12.52 -11.50
C PRO A 307 -12.64 12.95 -11.95
N LEU A 308 -12.51 14.09 -12.62
CA LEU A 308 -11.26 14.50 -13.25
C LEU A 308 -10.25 15.09 -12.27
N GLY A 309 -10.71 15.77 -11.20
CA GLY A 309 -9.84 16.42 -10.24
C GLY A 309 -8.79 17.31 -10.91
N ILE A 310 -9.22 18.23 -11.77
CA ILE A 310 -8.31 19.13 -12.50
C ILE A 310 -7.72 20.15 -11.52
N GLU A 311 -6.40 20.25 -11.50
CA GLU A 311 -5.64 21.22 -10.75
C GLU A 311 -4.71 22.01 -11.68
N THR A 312 -4.46 23.28 -11.34
CA THR A 312 -3.55 24.15 -12.10
C THR A 312 -2.61 24.91 -11.16
N SER A 313 -1.54 25.46 -11.71
CA SER A 313 -0.64 26.33 -10.93
C SER A 313 -1.34 27.60 -10.39
N ALA A 314 -2.48 27.99 -10.96
CA ALA A 314 -3.22 29.18 -10.58
C ALA A 314 -4.36 28.91 -9.58
N SER A 315 -4.81 27.64 -9.44
CA SER A 315 -6.02 27.29 -8.68
C SER A 315 -5.82 26.04 -7.82
N LYS A 316 -4.76 26.01 -7.02
CA LYS A 316 -4.44 24.88 -6.12
C LYS A 316 -5.54 24.57 -5.10
N ASP A 317 -6.27 25.60 -4.66
CA ASP A 317 -7.30 25.48 -3.60
C ASP A 317 -8.71 25.27 -4.15
N ASN A 318 -8.91 25.34 -5.45
CA ASN A 318 -10.24 25.21 -6.06
C ASN A 318 -10.45 23.77 -6.53
N HIS A 319 -11.35 23.04 -5.85
CA HIS A 319 -11.73 21.68 -6.24
C HIS A 319 -12.56 21.72 -7.52
N SER A 320 -11.98 21.26 -8.63
CA SER A 320 -12.76 21.02 -9.85
C SER A 320 -13.76 19.89 -9.59
N THR A 321 -15.02 20.16 -9.90
CA THR A 321 -16.12 19.19 -9.89
C THR A 321 -16.34 18.54 -11.25
N ASP A 322 -15.43 18.77 -12.22
CA ASP A 322 -15.52 18.25 -13.57
C ASP A 322 -15.51 16.72 -13.58
N VAL A 323 -16.43 16.15 -14.34
CA VAL A 323 -16.56 14.71 -14.53
C VAL A 323 -16.60 14.35 -16.01
N LEU A 324 -15.97 13.26 -16.37
CA LEU A 324 -16.06 12.67 -17.71
C LEU A 324 -17.02 11.48 -17.67
N THR A 325 -18.21 11.63 -18.24
CA THR A 325 -19.25 10.58 -18.30
C THR A 325 -19.49 10.04 -19.70
N THR A 326 -18.74 10.54 -20.68
CA THR A 326 -18.80 10.17 -22.09
C THR A 326 -17.45 9.65 -22.55
N ARG A 327 -17.37 9.05 -23.72
CA ARG A 327 -16.10 8.57 -24.28
C ARG A 327 -15.07 9.70 -24.45
N GLU A 328 -15.55 10.91 -24.74
CA GLU A 328 -14.73 12.08 -24.94
C GLU A 328 -15.54 13.33 -24.59
N ALA A 329 -14.90 14.31 -23.96
CA ALA A 329 -15.48 15.63 -23.70
C ALA A 329 -14.40 16.72 -23.72
N THR A 330 -14.85 17.97 -23.86
CA THR A 330 -13.98 19.16 -23.82
C THR A 330 -14.27 19.93 -22.53
N PHE A 331 -13.22 20.39 -21.87
CA PHE A 331 -13.28 21.17 -20.63
C PHE A 331 -12.58 22.51 -20.81
N ASP A 332 -13.18 23.56 -20.26
CA ASP A 332 -12.59 24.89 -20.28
C ASP A 332 -11.37 24.91 -19.33
N LEU A 333 -10.21 25.16 -19.89
CA LEU A 333 -8.94 25.28 -19.18
C LEU A 333 -7.99 26.14 -19.99
N ASP A 334 -7.65 27.32 -19.48
CA ASP A 334 -6.70 28.21 -20.14
C ASP A 334 -5.26 27.76 -19.87
N VAL A 335 -4.78 26.83 -20.70
CA VAL A 335 -3.41 26.30 -20.60
C VAL A 335 -2.36 27.37 -20.92
N SER A 336 -2.73 28.45 -21.57
CA SER A 336 -1.81 29.56 -21.91
C SER A 336 -1.54 30.47 -20.71
N SER A 337 -2.45 30.52 -19.73
CA SER A 337 -2.33 31.34 -18.52
C SER A 337 -1.81 30.58 -17.30
N THR A 338 -1.67 29.26 -17.40
CA THR A 338 -1.16 28.41 -16.31
C THR A 338 0.25 27.87 -16.62
N LYS A 339 1.11 27.76 -15.60
CA LYS A 339 2.45 27.18 -15.77
C LYS A 339 2.38 25.66 -15.97
N TRP A 340 1.42 25.02 -15.32
CA TRP A 340 1.14 23.58 -15.42
C TRP A 340 -0.32 23.30 -15.06
N TYR A 341 -0.84 22.20 -15.54
CA TYR A 341 -2.11 21.62 -15.11
C TYR A 341 -1.96 20.11 -14.92
N LYS A 342 -2.78 19.53 -14.06
CA LYS A 342 -2.81 18.11 -13.75
C LYS A 342 -4.24 17.63 -13.55
N LEU A 343 -4.54 16.44 -14.07
CA LEU A 343 -5.74 15.67 -13.73
C LEU A 343 -5.41 14.71 -12.58
N ASN A 344 -6.42 14.20 -11.89
CA ASN A 344 -6.26 13.28 -10.76
C ASN A 344 -5.53 13.92 -9.57
N ARG A 345 -6.02 15.07 -9.12
CA ARG A 345 -5.49 15.74 -7.93
C ARG A 345 -5.33 14.76 -6.77
N ASP A 346 -4.23 14.88 -6.03
CA ASP A 346 -3.84 14.00 -4.92
C ASP A 346 -3.87 12.50 -5.27
N THR A 347 -3.90 12.17 -6.56
CA THR A 347 -3.89 10.78 -7.06
C THR A 347 -4.98 9.92 -6.41
N VAL A 348 -6.19 10.46 -6.31
CA VAL A 348 -7.33 9.80 -5.66
C VAL A 348 -8.07 8.86 -6.61
N GLY A 349 -8.13 9.20 -7.90
CA GLY A 349 -8.89 8.46 -8.91
C GLY A 349 -8.17 7.20 -9.41
N ILE A 350 -8.95 6.21 -9.80
CA ILE A 350 -8.49 4.91 -10.32
C ILE A 350 -8.34 5.02 -11.85
N TYR A 351 -7.36 5.76 -12.33
CA TYR A 351 -7.09 5.92 -13.77
C TYR A 351 -5.67 6.41 -14.05
N ARG A 352 -5.22 6.26 -15.29
CA ARG A 352 -3.95 6.80 -15.80
C ARG A 352 -4.21 8.01 -16.67
N VAL A 353 -3.25 8.91 -16.75
CA VAL A 353 -3.34 10.10 -17.61
C VAL A 353 -2.16 10.14 -18.59
N LYS A 354 -2.50 10.23 -19.88
CA LYS A 354 -1.54 10.49 -20.96
C LYS A 354 -1.65 11.95 -21.38
N TYR A 355 -0.62 12.73 -21.05
CA TYR A 355 -0.52 14.13 -21.38
C TYR A 355 0.18 14.38 -22.72
N PRO A 356 -0.08 15.52 -23.40
CA PRO A 356 0.76 15.96 -24.50
C PRO A 356 2.17 16.34 -24.02
N ALA A 357 3.15 16.31 -24.92
CA ALA A 357 4.56 16.55 -24.57
C ALA A 357 4.80 17.91 -23.89
N SER A 358 4.06 18.96 -24.30
CA SER A 358 4.07 20.28 -23.65
C SER A 358 3.73 20.22 -22.17
N ALA A 359 2.64 19.53 -21.82
CA ALA A 359 2.18 19.37 -20.44
C ALA A 359 3.16 18.49 -19.63
N VAL A 360 3.72 17.41 -20.21
CA VAL A 360 4.75 16.59 -19.55
C VAL A 360 5.96 17.44 -19.19
N ALA A 361 6.44 18.29 -20.10
CA ALA A 361 7.57 19.18 -19.83
C ALA A 361 7.26 20.23 -18.74
N ASN A 362 6.02 20.71 -18.69
CA ASN A 362 5.56 21.64 -17.65
C ASN A 362 5.49 20.94 -16.28
N LEU A 363 4.95 19.73 -16.23
CA LEU A 363 4.88 18.91 -15.00
C LEU A 363 6.29 18.55 -14.50
N ALA A 364 7.23 18.20 -15.39
CA ALA A 364 8.62 17.93 -15.01
C ALA A 364 9.26 19.15 -14.32
N ARG A 365 9.03 20.37 -14.85
CA ARG A 365 9.51 21.60 -14.20
C ARG A 365 8.83 21.86 -12.87
N ALA A 366 7.52 21.65 -12.78
CA ALA A 366 6.76 21.82 -11.54
C ALA A 366 7.24 20.85 -10.44
N ILE A 367 7.56 19.61 -10.80
CA ILE A 367 8.16 18.62 -9.88
C ILE A 367 9.53 19.09 -9.40
N ALA A 368 10.42 19.45 -10.33
CA ALA A 368 11.78 19.91 -9.99
C ALA A 368 11.78 21.16 -9.10
N ASN A 369 10.76 22.01 -9.20
CA ASN A 369 10.58 23.21 -8.41
C ASN A 369 9.80 22.98 -7.10
N GLY A 370 9.35 21.75 -6.80
CA GLY A 370 8.53 21.45 -5.61
C GLY A 370 7.14 22.08 -5.64
N GLU A 371 6.57 22.31 -6.82
CA GLU A 371 5.25 22.95 -6.98
C GLU A 371 4.08 21.97 -6.85
N LEU A 372 4.30 20.65 -7.00
CA LEU A 372 3.29 19.60 -6.86
C LEU A 372 3.33 18.96 -5.46
N SER A 373 2.17 18.49 -4.98
CA SER A 373 2.10 17.68 -3.78
C SER A 373 2.88 16.37 -3.93
N THR A 374 3.27 15.75 -2.82
CA THR A 374 3.93 14.43 -2.84
C THR A 374 3.05 13.39 -3.54
N ASN A 375 1.75 13.39 -3.25
CA ASN A 375 0.78 12.48 -3.86
C ASN A 375 0.72 12.65 -5.39
N ASP A 376 0.76 13.87 -5.86
CA ASP A 376 0.73 14.16 -7.30
C ASP A 376 2.04 13.77 -7.99
N ARG A 377 3.20 14.00 -7.34
CA ARG A 377 4.49 13.55 -7.88
C ARG A 377 4.52 12.03 -8.02
N ILE A 378 4.00 11.28 -7.03
CA ILE A 378 3.87 9.81 -7.09
C ILE A 378 2.96 9.40 -8.25
N GLY A 379 1.80 10.03 -8.40
CA GLY A 379 0.85 9.70 -9.48
C GLY A 379 1.45 9.93 -10.88
N VAL A 380 2.13 11.06 -11.07
CA VAL A 380 2.72 11.40 -12.39
C VAL A 380 3.85 10.43 -12.77
N ILE A 381 4.74 10.05 -11.82
CA ILE A 381 5.82 9.10 -12.14
C ILE A 381 5.28 7.69 -12.38
N ALA A 382 4.25 7.29 -11.62
CA ALA A 382 3.57 6.00 -11.82
C ALA A 382 2.90 5.92 -13.20
N ASP A 383 2.25 7.00 -13.63
CA ASP A 383 1.65 7.09 -14.96
C ASP A 383 2.71 7.04 -16.05
N ALA A 384 3.79 7.84 -15.94
CA ALA A 384 4.87 7.86 -16.93
C ALA A 384 5.51 6.46 -17.13
N ALA A 385 5.79 5.75 -16.03
CA ALA A 385 6.33 4.39 -16.08
C ALA A 385 5.33 3.39 -16.68
N SER A 386 4.05 3.47 -16.28
CA SER A 386 3.01 2.57 -16.77
C SER A 386 2.73 2.77 -18.25
N LEU A 387 2.75 4.01 -18.73
CA LEU A 387 2.61 4.34 -20.16
C LEU A 387 3.78 3.83 -20.98
N ALA A 388 5.00 3.89 -20.45
CA ALA A 388 6.18 3.35 -21.11
C ALA A 388 6.12 1.82 -21.21
N SER A 389 5.80 1.13 -20.12
CA SER A 389 5.72 -0.34 -20.10
C SER A 389 4.61 -0.91 -20.97
N SER A 390 3.50 -0.19 -21.13
CA SER A 390 2.37 -0.60 -21.98
C SER A 390 2.49 -0.18 -23.46
N GLY A 391 3.55 0.52 -23.84
CA GLY A 391 3.77 0.99 -25.20
C GLY A 391 2.98 2.26 -25.60
N HIS A 392 2.35 2.95 -24.63
CA HIS A 392 1.70 4.24 -24.87
C HIS A 392 2.70 5.41 -24.96
N SER A 393 3.92 5.24 -24.46
CA SER A 393 5.08 6.13 -24.60
C SER A 393 6.36 5.30 -24.71
N ASN A 394 7.53 5.95 -24.90
CA ASN A 394 8.79 5.24 -24.96
C ASN A 394 9.44 5.12 -23.58
N THR A 395 10.20 4.05 -23.35
CA THR A 395 10.99 3.88 -22.12
C THR A 395 12.00 5.02 -21.92
N SER A 396 12.59 5.55 -23.02
CA SER A 396 13.48 6.71 -22.98
C SER A 396 12.81 7.97 -22.43
N ASP A 397 11.52 8.15 -22.69
CA ASP A 397 10.76 9.31 -22.17
C ASP A 397 10.60 9.19 -20.65
N PHE A 398 10.28 7.99 -20.15
CA PHE A 398 10.24 7.71 -18.71
C PHE A 398 11.60 7.91 -18.04
N LEU A 399 12.69 7.35 -18.59
CA LEU A 399 14.03 7.52 -18.04
C LEU A 399 14.50 8.98 -18.03
N THR A 400 14.10 9.75 -19.05
CA THR A 400 14.37 11.20 -19.11
C THR A 400 13.57 11.96 -18.06
N PHE A 401 12.30 11.57 -17.85
CA PHE A 401 11.41 12.18 -16.88
C PHE A 401 11.89 12.00 -15.43
N LEU A 402 12.60 10.90 -15.11
CA LEU A 402 13.21 10.66 -13.80
C LEU A 402 14.13 11.81 -13.33
N ARG A 403 14.74 12.57 -14.26
CA ARG A 403 15.59 13.72 -13.92
C ARG A 403 14.85 14.82 -13.16
N ALA A 404 13.54 14.91 -13.31
CA ALA A 404 12.72 15.87 -12.58
C ALA A 404 12.70 15.59 -11.06
N TYR A 405 13.05 14.37 -10.65
CA TYR A 405 13.08 13.93 -9.25
C TYR A 405 14.46 14.05 -8.59
N SER A 406 15.43 14.72 -9.20
CA SER A 406 16.78 14.89 -8.63
C SER A 406 16.79 15.56 -7.25
N ASN A 407 15.80 16.39 -6.96
CA ASN A 407 15.64 17.10 -5.68
C ASN A 407 14.60 16.44 -4.75
N GLU A 408 14.11 15.24 -5.07
CA GLU A 408 13.08 14.56 -4.28
C GLU A 408 13.61 14.22 -2.87
N THR A 409 12.76 14.40 -1.87
CA THR A 409 13.08 14.15 -0.46
C THR A 409 12.19 13.10 0.19
N GLU A 410 11.03 12.82 -0.42
CA GLU A 410 10.01 11.98 0.18
C GLU A 410 10.25 10.49 -0.06
N PHE A 411 10.19 9.70 1.01
CA PHE A 411 10.38 8.25 0.96
C PHE A 411 9.44 7.58 -0.04
N VAL A 412 8.15 7.90 -0.01
CA VAL A 412 7.14 7.20 -0.81
C VAL A 412 7.31 7.48 -2.31
N ALA A 413 7.74 8.69 -2.70
CA ALA A 413 8.07 9.00 -4.07
C ALA A 413 9.28 8.19 -4.55
N TRP A 414 10.31 8.05 -3.74
CA TRP A 414 11.47 7.21 -4.04
C TRP A 414 11.13 5.71 -4.04
N GLN A 415 10.20 5.26 -3.18
CA GLN A 415 9.69 3.89 -3.19
C GLN A 415 9.04 3.57 -4.54
N GLU A 416 8.18 4.44 -5.05
CA GLU A 416 7.56 4.27 -6.37
C GLU A 416 8.61 4.24 -7.49
N ILE A 417 9.57 5.16 -7.49
CA ILE A 417 10.67 5.19 -8.47
C ILE A 417 11.45 3.86 -8.47
N VAL A 418 11.82 3.37 -7.29
CA VAL A 418 12.56 2.09 -7.16
C VAL A 418 11.75 0.93 -7.71
N LEU A 419 10.46 0.84 -7.37
CA LEU A 419 9.58 -0.22 -7.88
C LEU A 419 9.51 -0.21 -9.42
N ARG A 420 9.42 0.96 -10.04
CA ARG A 420 9.37 1.08 -11.51
C ARG A 420 10.70 0.75 -12.17
N ILE A 421 11.81 1.14 -11.56
CA ILE A 421 13.15 0.78 -12.04
C ILE A 421 13.38 -0.73 -11.86
N ASP A 422 12.98 -1.34 -10.76
CA ASP A 422 13.15 -2.78 -10.52
C ASP A 422 12.30 -3.60 -11.50
N ALA A 423 11.08 -3.16 -11.83
CA ALA A 423 10.29 -3.76 -12.89
C ALA A 423 10.99 -3.67 -14.26
N LEU A 424 11.60 -2.53 -14.58
CA LEU A 424 12.39 -2.38 -15.81
C LEU A 424 13.64 -3.28 -15.83
N LYS A 425 14.36 -3.39 -14.70
CA LYS A 425 15.50 -4.32 -14.56
C LYS A 425 15.09 -5.77 -14.80
N SER A 426 13.91 -6.17 -14.32
CA SER A 426 13.38 -7.52 -14.55
C SER A 426 13.14 -7.78 -16.03
N VAL A 427 12.51 -6.83 -16.74
CA VAL A 427 12.28 -6.95 -18.20
C VAL A 427 13.61 -6.97 -18.98
N TRP A 428 14.59 -6.17 -18.54
CA TRP A 428 15.90 -6.06 -19.20
C TRP A 428 16.93 -7.08 -18.68
N ALA A 429 16.53 -8.07 -17.90
CA ALA A 429 17.44 -9.08 -17.35
C ALA A 429 18.22 -9.87 -18.43
N THR A 430 17.65 -10.02 -19.63
CA THR A 430 18.25 -10.72 -20.77
C THR A 430 18.91 -9.79 -21.79
N GLU A 431 18.90 -8.48 -21.57
CA GLU A 431 19.58 -7.51 -22.43
C GLU A 431 21.10 -7.62 -22.31
N SER A 432 21.82 -6.95 -23.22
CA SER A 432 23.28 -6.94 -23.20
C SER A 432 23.83 -6.40 -21.87
N GLU A 433 25.00 -6.87 -21.45
CA GLU A 433 25.64 -6.38 -20.22
C GLU A 433 25.89 -4.86 -20.29
N GLU A 434 26.18 -4.32 -21.47
CA GLU A 434 26.33 -2.88 -21.68
C GLU A 434 25.01 -2.13 -21.33
N THR A 435 23.87 -2.60 -21.83
CA THR A 435 22.56 -2.00 -21.54
C THR A 435 22.25 -2.06 -20.05
N ARG A 436 22.48 -3.20 -19.42
CA ARG A 436 22.27 -3.39 -17.99
C ARG A 436 23.18 -2.50 -17.15
N GLU A 437 24.45 -2.34 -17.57
CA GLU A 437 25.39 -1.45 -16.89
C GLU A 437 25.02 0.03 -17.04
N GLN A 438 24.51 0.46 -18.19
CA GLN A 438 23.99 1.82 -18.37
C GLN A 438 22.81 2.09 -17.42
N LEU A 439 21.91 1.11 -17.22
CA LEU A 439 20.81 1.24 -16.25
C LEU A 439 21.35 1.29 -14.80
N ARG A 440 22.35 0.46 -14.45
CA ARG A 440 23.01 0.54 -13.13
C ARG A 440 23.69 1.90 -12.92
N ALA A 441 24.36 2.42 -13.94
CA ALA A 441 24.96 3.75 -13.88
C ALA A 441 23.92 4.86 -13.64
N LEU A 442 22.78 4.80 -14.33
CA LEU A 442 21.66 5.71 -14.04
C LEU A 442 21.19 5.57 -12.58
N CYS A 443 21.03 4.34 -12.08
CA CYS A 443 20.65 4.12 -10.68
C CYS A 443 21.67 4.72 -9.71
N ARG A 444 22.97 4.57 -9.96
CA ARG A 444 24.01 5.23 -9.13
C ARG A 444 23.86 6.74 -9.13
N THR A 445 23.60 7.37 -10.28
CA THR A 445 23.38 8.83 -10.31
C THR A 445 22.16 9.30 -9.53
N LEU A 446 21.15 8.44 -9.35
CA LEU A 446 19.95 8.74 -8.58
C LEU A 446 20.15 8.46 -7.08
N PHE A 447 20.72 7.31 -6.72
CA PHE A 447 20.68 6.81 -5.34
C PHE A 447 21.95 7.08 -4.53
N SER A 448 23.16 7.15 -5.15
CA SER A 448 24.39 7.44 -4.40
C SER A 448 24.35 8.81 -3.70
N PRO A 449 23.85 9.89 -4.35
CA PRO A 449 23.70 11.18 -3.66
C PRO A 449 22.72 11.14 -2.48
N LEU A 450 21.71 10.25 -2.53
CA LEU A 450 20.80 10.05 -1.39
C LEU A 450 21.51 9.43 -0.20
N VAL A 451 22.34 8.39 -0.42
CA VAL A 451 23.12 7.77 0.65
C VAL A 451 24.09 8.78 1.28
N GLN A 452 24.74 9.60 0.46
CA GLN A 452 25.65 10.65 0.95
C GLN A 452 24.91 11.70 1.79
N ARG A 453 23.72 12.14 1.36
CA ARG A 453 22.89 13.12 2.06
C ARG A 453 22.32 12.59 3.37
N LEU A 454 21.82 11.35 3.37
CA LEU A 454 21.14 10.74 4.51
C LEU A 454 22.11 10.11 5.51
N THR A 455 23.36 9.86 5.10
CA THR A 455 24.37 9.13 5.87
C THR A 455 23.92 7.70 6.25
N TRP A 456 24.79 6.94 6.91
CA TRP A 456 24.46 5.57 7.38
C TRP A 456 23.70 5.56 8.69
N ASP A 457 23.91 6.56 9.50
CA ASP A 457 23.35 6.67 10.85
C ASP A 457 22.47 7.92 10.93
N ALA A 458 21.46 7.88 11.78
CA ALA A 458 20.62 9.03 12.04
C ALA A 458 21.47 10.19 12.61
N ILE A 459 21.25 11.39 12.08
CA ILE A 459 21.91 12.60 12.58
C ILE A 459 21.21 13.09 13.85
N ASP A 460 19.91 12.88 13.95
CA ASP A 460 19.06 13.27 15.09
C ASP A 460 18.41 12.01 15.70
N ALA A 461 18.39 11.93 17.03
CA ALA A 461 17.73 10.82 17.73
C ALA A 461 16.19 10.80 17.54
N ASN A 462 15.60 11.93 17.15
CA ASN A 462 14.17 12.07 16.86
C ASN A 462 13.88 12.10 15.34
N GLU A 463 14.74 11.47 14.55
CA GLU A 463 14.55 11.42 13.10
C GLU A 463 13.21 10.77 12.73
N ASP A 464 12.52 11.37 11.76
CA ASP A 464 11.29 10.83 11.20
C ASP A 464 11.51 9.40 10.66
N SER A 465 10.60 8.50 10.98
CA SER A 465 10.64 7.10 10.55
C SER A 465 10.69 6.92 9.03
N LEU A 466 10.07 7.82 8.26
CA LEU A 466 10.13 7.81 6.80
C LEU A 466 11.52 8.19 6.27
N VAL A 467 12.27 9.05 6.98
CA VAL A 467 13.67 9.35 6.64
C VAL A 467 14.55 8.13 6.88
N SER A 468 14.35 7.41 7.99
CA SER A 468 15.04 6.14 8.27
C SER A 468 14.76 5.09 7.19
N ARG A 469 13.51 4.96 6.76
CA ARG A 469 13.10 4.08 5.66
C ARG A 469 13.68 4.51 4.31
N LEU A 470 13.77 5.81 4.04
CA LEU A 470 14.42 6.33 2.83
C LEU A 470 15.91 6.00 2.81
N ARG A 471 16.61 6.12 3.95
CA ARG A 471 18.00 5.70 4.10
C ARG A 471 18.18 4.23 3.75
N ALA A 472 17.37 3.34 4.29
CA ALA A 472 17.40 1.91 4.01
C ALA A 472 17.17 1.62 2.52
N LEU A 473 16.18 2.30 1.90
CA LEU A 473 15.89 2.18 0.48
C LEU A 473 17.07 2.65 -0.38
N ALA A 474 17.68 3.80 -0.04
CA ALA A 474 18.82 4.36 -0.78
C ALA A 474 20.04 3.44 -0.71
N ILE A 475 20.37 2.91 0.48
CA ILE A 475 21.47 1.95 0.68
C ILE A 475 21.26 0.71 -0.21
N ARG A 476 20.07 0.11 -0.16
CA ARG A 476 19.74 -1.07 -0.99
C ARG A 476 19.85 -0.75 -2.48
N ALA A 477 19.24 0.35 -2.93
CA ALA A 477 19.18 0.69 -4.34
C ALA A 477 20.58 1.03 -4.91
N ALA A 478 21.41 1.77 -4.18
CA ALA A 478 22.78 2.09 -4.55
C ALA A 478 23.68 0.84 -4.52
N GLY A 479 23.58 0.01 -3.49
CA GLY A 479 24.33 -1.25 -3.39
C GLY A 479 24.01 -2.23 -4.51
N PHE A 480 22.73 -2.35 -4.89
CA PHE A 480 22.29 -3.17 -6.02
C PHE A 480 22.69 -2.58 -7.39
N ALA A 481 22.93 -1.27 -7.44
CA ALA A 481 23.46 -0.61 -8.63
C ALA A 481 25.00 -0.72 -8.74
N GLY A 482 25.67 -1.35 -7.79
CA GLY A 482 27.12 -1.54 -7.81
C GLY A 482 27.91 -0.32 -7.34
N ASP A 483 27.34 0.49 -6.43
CA ASP A 483 28.09 1.58 -5.79
C ASP A 483 29.14 1.00 -4.85
N SER A 484 30.43 1.24 -5.19
CA SER A 484 31.57 0.61 -4.50
C SER A 484 31.73 1.11 -3.05
N GLU A 485 31.40 2.37 -2.76
CA GLU A 485 31.50 2.95 -1.42
C GLU A 485 30.43 2.35 -0.52
N VAL A 486 29.19 2.24 -1.03
CA VAL A 486 28.05 1.64 -0.31
C VAL A 486 28.30 0.16 -0.06
N ILE A 487 28.80 -0.59 -1.03
CA ILE A 487 29.14 -2.02 -0.87
C ILE A 487 30.26 -2.19 0.17
N SER A 488 31.33 -1.39 0.08
CA SER A 488 32.45 -1.47 1.02
C SER A 488 32.03 -1.17 2.46
N GLU A 489 31.24 -0.12 2.68
CA GLU A 489 30.76 0.23 4.02
C GLU A 489 29.72 -0.80 4.54
N THR A 490 28.86 -1.34 3.66
CA THR A 490 27.97 -2.45 4.03
C THR A 490 28.79 -3.65 4.53
N ASN A 491 29.78 -4.07 3.77
CA ASN A 491 30.63 -5.22 4.12
C ASN A 491 31.39 -4.99 5.44
N ARG A 492 31.94 -3.80 5.65
CA ARG A 492 32.59 -3.44 6.91
C ARG A 492 31.62 -3.57 8.09
N ARG A 493 30.44 -2.97 8.02
CA ARG A 493 29.41 -3.03 9.06
C ARG A 493 28.89 -4.46 9.26
N PHE A 494 28.70 -5.21 8.18
CA PHE A 494 28.26 -6.61 8.23
C PHE A 494 29.23 -7.49 9.03
N GLN A 495 30.54 -7.35 8.81
CA GLN A 495 31.53 -8.09 9.59
C GLN A 495 31.53 -7.68 11.06
N VAL A 496 31.39 -6.39 11.38
CA VAL A 496 31.29 -5.89 12.76
C VAL A 496 30.02 -6.41 13.45
N PHE A 497 28.90 -6.45 12.74
CA PHE A 497 27.62 -6.98 13.23
C PHE A 497 27.76 -8.46 13.65
N PHE A 498 28.33 -9.28 12.78
CA PHE A 498 28.55 -10.72 13.06
C PHE A 498 29.72 -10.99 14.02
N ALA A 499 30.58 -10.02 14.29
CA ALA A 499 31.56 -10.05 15.36
C ALA A 499 30.96 -9.73 16.75
N GLY A 500 29.65 -9.33 16.80
CA GLY A 500 28.90 -9.14 18.05
C GLY A 500 28.41 -7.72 18.32
N ASP A 501 28.89 -6.72 17.60
CA ASP A 501 28.37 -5.36 17.74
C ASP A 501 27.16 -5.12 16.82
N ARG A 502 25.98 -5.36 17.36
CA ARG A 502 24.72 -5.22 16.63
C ARG A 502 24.26 -3.76 16.46
N SER A 503 24.89 -2.80 17.13
CA SER A 503 24.50 -1.39 17.07
C SER A 503 24.86 -0.71 15.73
N VAL A 504 25.69 -1.35 14.91
CA VAL A 504 26.12 -0.81 13.60
C VAL A 504 25.01 -0.71 12.55
N PHE A 505 23.87 -1.37 12.78
CA PHE A 505 22.67 -1.22 11.98
C PHE A 505 21.48 -0.84 12.87
N ASN A 506 20.73 0.15 12.47
CA ASN A 506 19.42 0.37 13.07
C ASN A 506 18.39 -0.63 12.53
N THR A 507 17.21 -0.70 13.13
CA THR A 507 16.18 -1.68 12.81
C THR A 507 15.67 -1.57 11.36
N ASP A 508 15.66 -0.39 10.78
CA ASP A 508 15.20 -0.17 9.40
C ASP A 508 16.27 -0.52 8.36
N THR A 509 17.56 -0.27 8.67
CA THR A 509 18.66 -0.51 7.71
C THR A 509 19.15 -1.94 7.69
N LEU A 510 18.87 -2.76 8.72
CA LEU A 510 19.34 -4.14 8.84
C LEU A 510 18.99 -4.99 7.60
N ARG A 511 17.72 -4.98 7.18
CA ARG A 511 17.27 -5.72 6.00
C ARG A 511 17.98 -5.27 4.72
N ALA A 512 18.16 -3.96 4.54
CA ALA A 512 18.86 -3.41 3.38
C ALA A 512 20.33 -3.84 3.36
N ALA A 513 20.99 -3.82 4.52
CA ALA A 513 22.38 -4.23 4.65
C ALA A 513 22.57 -5.73 4.35
N PHE A 514 21.71 -6.60 4.90
CA PHE A 514 21.74 -8.02 4.58
C PHE A 514 21.52 -8.26 3.09
N ALA A 515 20.55 -7.62 2.47
CA ALA A 515 20.28 -7.74 1.05
C ALA A 515 21.49 -7.32 0.19
N VAL A 516 22.15 -6.20 0.52
CA VAL A 516 23.35 -5.73 -0.20
C VAL A 516 24.53 -6.69 0.03
N ALA A 517 24.73 -7.18 1.24
CA ALA A 517 25.80 -8.14 1.55
C ALA A 517 25.61 -9.47 0.79
N ILE A 518 24.39 -10.02 0.79
CA ILE A 518 24.05 -11.23 0.03
C ILE A 518 24.24 -11.04 -1.47
N ARG A 519 23.75 -9.91 -2.01
CA ARG A 519 23.82 -9.60 -3.45
C ARG A 519 25.23 -9.52 -3.99
N ASN A 520 26.17 -8.97 -3.21
CA ASN A 520 27.53 -8.68 -3.60
C ASN A 520 28.58 -9.61 -2.96
N GLY A 521 28.16 -10.48 -2.02
CA GLY A 521 28.99 -11.43 -1.33
C GLY A 521 28.92 -12.83 -1.93
N GLY A 522 29.23 -13.82 -1.13
CA GLY A 522 29.24 -15.22 -1.51
C GLY A 522 28.68 -16.12 -0.40
N ARG A 523 29.27 -17.33 -0.32
CA ARG A 523 28.81 -18.37 0.63
C ARG A 523 28.93 -17.94 2.10
N ASP A 524 29.95 -17.21 2.46
CA ASP A 524 30.17 -16.78 3.85
C ASP A 524 29.05 -15.85 4.35
N GLU A 525 28.68 -14.87 3.54
CA GLU A 525 27.58 -13.96 3.83
C GLU A 525 26.25 -14.70 3.88
N PHE A 526 26.03 -15.63 2.96
CA PHE A 526 24.81 -16.44 2.91
C PHE A 526 24.65 -17.29 4.19
N GLU A 527 25.69 -18.03 4.59
CA GLU A 527 25.62 -18.88 5.79
C GLU A 527 25.44 -18.06 7.08
N LYS A 528 26.06 -16.89 7.18
CA LYS A 528 25.87 -15.99 8.32
C LYS A 528 24.43 -15.51 8.44
N VAL A 529 23.81 -15.05 7.34
CA VAL A 529 22.43 -14.56 7.33
C VAL A 529 21.45 -15.72 7.55
N LYS A 530 21.68 -16.90 6.96
CA LYS A 530 20.91 -18.11 7.20
C LYS A 530 20.95 -18.54 8.68
N SER A 531 22.14 -18.52 9.28
CA SER A 531 22.28 -18.81 10.71
C SER A 531 21.56 -17.79 11.59
N TYR A 532 21.55 -16.51 11.18
CA TYR A 532 20.81 -15.47 11.88
C TYR A 532 19.29 -15.72 11.83
N TYR A 533 18.76 -16.15 10.69
CA TYR A 533 17.36 -16.56 10.55
C TYR A 533 17.00 -17.72 11.46
N LEU A 534 17.86 -18.74 11.54
CA LEU A 534 17.63 -19.95 12.32
C LEU A 534 17.75 -19.76 13.84
N ASP A 535 18.37 -18.69 14.29
CA ASP A 535 18.52 -18.39 15.72
C ASP A 535 17.22 -17.81 16.29
N SER A 536 16.50 -18.63 17.05
CA SER A 536 15.23 -18.26 17.71
C SER A 536 15.35 -17.17 18.78
N ALA A 537 16.57 -16.78 19.18
CA ALA A 537 16.80 -15.64 20.06
C ALA A 537 16.63 -14.31 19.36
N ASN A 538 16.72 -14.29 18.01
CA ASN A 538 16.47 -13.08 17.23
C ASN A 538 14.97 -12.75 17.13
N PRO A 539 14.60 -11.46 17.09
CA PRO A 539 13.21 -11.03 16.86
C PRO A 539 12.65 -11.61 15.56
N VAL A 540 11.37 -11.99 15.54
CA VAL A 540 10.74 -12.66 14.39
C VAL A 540 10.75 -11.78 13.13
N ASP A 541 10.55 -10.47 13.26
CA ASP A 541 10.62 -9.53 12.13
C ASP A 541 12.04 -9.45 11.53
N GLN A 542 13.07 -9.54 12.36
CA GLN A 542 14.47 -9.59 11.91
C GLN A 542 14.83 -10.95 11.31
N GLN A 543 14.28 -12.06 11.84
CA GLN A 543 14.39 -13.37 11.20
C GLN A 543 13.80 -13.34 9.79
N LEU A 544 12.60 -12.79 9.62
CA LEU A 544 11.97 -12.64 8.31
C LEU A 544 12.74 -11.68 7.37
N ALA A 545 13.35 -10.62 7.93
CA ALA A 545 14.24 -9.76 7.17
C ALA A 545 15.49 -10.51 6.66
N ALA A 546 16.06 -11.38 7.48
CA ALA A 546 17.17 -12.26 7.10
C ALA A 546 16.73 -13.25 6.01
N LEU A 547 15.63 -14.00 6.23
CA LEU A 547 15.09 -14.96 5.27
C LEU A 547 14.88 -14.32 3.89
N SER A 548 14.19 -13.17 3.84
CA SER A 548 13.92 -12.46 2.59
C SER A 548 15.18 -11.87 1.93
N SER A 549 16.26 -11.71 2.68
CA SER A 549 17.53 -11.23 2.13
C SER A 549 18.30 -12.33 1.42
N LEU A 550 18.11 -13.60 1.79
CA LEU A 550 18.78 -14.75 1.14
C LEU A 550 18.46 -14.86 -0.34
N GLY A 551 17.23 -14.48 -0.75
CA GLY A 551 16.78 -14.49 -2.14
C GLY A 551 17.54 -13.53 -3.08
N PHE A 552 18.40 -12.65 -2.55
CA PHE A 552 19.18 -11.73 -3.38
C PHE A 552 20.53 -12.30 -3.84
N THR A 553 20.86 -13.55 -3.49
CA THR A 553 22.07 -14.21 -4.01
C THR A 553 22.06 -14.28 -5.54
N THR A 554 23.25 -14.20 -6.13
CA THR A 554 23.45 -14.33 -7.60
C THR A 554 24.22 -15.59 -7.99
N ASP A 555 24.68 -16.37 -7.00
CA ASP A 555 25.36 -17.65 -7.22
C ASP A 555 24.34 -18.77 -7.48
N PRO A 556 24.32 -19.39 -8.67
CA PRO A 556 23.36 -20.44 -9.00
C PRO A 556 23.36 -21.62 -8.01
N ALA A 557 24.54 -22.01 -7.50
CA ALA A 557 24.64 -23.12 -6.55
C ALA A 557 24.01 -22.75 -5.18
N ILE A 558 24.09 -21.49 -4.77
CA ILE A 558 23.45 -20.99 -3.54
C ILE A 558 21.93 -20.82 -3.77
N VAL A 559 21.49 -20.45 -4.98
CA VAL A 559 20.06 -20.40 -5.33
C VAL A 559 19.43 -21.78 -5.20
N ASP A 560 20.04 -22.83 -5.76
CA ASP A 560 19.54 -24.20 -5.65
C ASP A 560 19.43 -24.65 -4.18
N GLU A 561 20.45 -24.35 -3.37
CA GLU A 561 20.43 -24.63 -1.93
C GLU A 561 19.32 -23.86 -1.20
N LEU A 562 19.10 -22.59 -1.54
CA LEU A 562 18.03 -21.79 -0.93
C LEU A 562 16.64 -22.37 -1.25
N LEU A 563 16.41 -22.81 -2.48
CA LEU A 563 15.16 -23.45 -2.87
C LEU A 563 14.91 -24.75 -2.10
N GLU A 564 15.95 -25.58 -1.92
CA GLU A 564 15.87 -26.77 -1.07
C GLU A 564 15.61 -26.41 0.40
N PHE A 565 16.33 -25.42 0.93
CA PHE A 565 16.16 -24.94 2.31
C PHE A 565 14.75 -24.40 2.57
N ALA A 566 14.18 -23.63 1.63
CA ALA A 566 12.84 -23.05 1.76
C ALA A 566 11.73 -24.12 1.90
N LEU A 567 11.97 -25.34 1.42
CA LEU A 567 11.03 -26.46 1.49
C LEU A 567 11.24 -27.37 2.71
N THR A 568 12.19 -27.04 3.61
CA THR A 568 12.40 -27.80 4.84
C THR A 568 11.52 -27.29 5.99
N ASP A 569 11.36 -28.10 7.04
CA ASP A 569 10.67 -27.71 8.28
C ASP A 569 11.33 -26.52 9.02
N ALA A 570 12.54 -26.12 8.61
CA ALA A 570 13.21 -24.94 9.16
C ALA A 570 12.57 -23.62 8.71
N VAL A 571 11.83 -23.64 7.58
CA VAL A 571 11.05 -22.50 7.08
C VAL A 571 9.58 -22.82 7.26
N ARG A 572 8.86 -21.99 8.00
CA ARG A 572 7.42 -22.18 8.19
C ARG A 572 6.67 -22.05 6.85
N ASN A 573 5.69 -22.90 6.61
CA ASN A 573 4.90 -22.87 5.36
C ASN A 573 4.38 -21.47 5.01
N GLN A 574 3.94 -20.73 6.02
CA GLN A 574 3.48 -19.34 5.88
C GLN A 574 4.55 -18.36 5.39
N ASP A 575 5.85 -18.67 5.56
CA ASP A 575 6.97 -17.77 5.30
C ASP A 575 7.81 -18.18 4.07
N VAL A 576 7.50 -19.34 3.44
CA VAL A 576 8.23 -19.85 2.26
C VAL A 576 8.33 -18.81 1.15
N HIS A 577 7.25 -18.08 0.88
CA HIS A 577 7.21 -17.01 -0.13
C HIS A 577 8.17 -15.83 0.15
N GLN A 578 8.69 -15.72 1.37
CA GLN A 578 9.68 -14.69 1.74
C GLN A 578 11.11 -15.08 1.31
N ALA A 579 11.37 -16.37 1.15
CA ALA A 579 12.70 -16.89 0.81
C ALA A 579 13.00 -16.83 -0.71
N ILE A 580 11.94 -16.67 -1.55
CA ILE A 580 12.00 -16.77 -3.02
C ILE A 580 11.71 -15.38 -3.66
#